data_d7c68dca2d863faf72a88e082a26c0ed
#
_entry.id   d7c68dca2d863faf72a88e082a26c0ed
#
_cell.length_a   1.000
_cell.length_b   1.000
_cell.length_c   1.000
_cell.angle_alpha   90.00
_cell.angle_beta   90.00
_cell.angle_gamma   90.00
#
_symmetry.space_group_name_H-M   'P 1'
#
loop_
_entity.id
_entity.type
_entity.pdbx_description
1 polymer ?
#
loop_
_entity_poly.entity_id
_entity_poly.type
_entity_poly.pdbx_seq_one_letter_code
_entity_poly.pdbx_strand_id
1 'polypeptide(L)'
;MIRDVAAKRYAEAAYLIAREDGKEDAWLGGLASMSALFGDPDGQAFLQNSRVPPADKAQLVENGLAGVDPLVLNLARLLLHRNKTRLGLQIREAFQELIDEANGISHATVTSAVPLAADDVSAITQKLAAMTGGRVVVATTVDESILGGLVVRIGDRLIDGSTKSRLVALKKQLAGVPS
;
A
#
# COMPACT_ATOMS: atom_id res chain seq x y z
N MET A 1 -0.96 7.73 4.52
CA MET A 1 -1.81 6.60 4.88
C MET A 1 -1.02 5.72 5.85
N ILE A 2 -1.51 5.45 7.06
CA ILE A 2 -0.84 4.54 7.99
C ILE A 2 -1.08 3.15 7.42
N ARG A 3 -0.05 2.54 6.84
CA ARG A 3 -0.14 1.16 6.37
C ARG A 3 -0.18 0.25 7.59
N ASP A 4 -1.21 -0.59 7.66
CA ASP A 4 -1.33 -1.57 8.75
C ASP A 4 -0.15 -2.55 8.65
N VAL A 5 0.67 -2.59 9.69
CA VAL A 5 1.85 -3.48 9.79
C VAL A 5 1.45 -4.95 9.60
N ALA A 6 0.23 -5.31 10.02
CA ALA A 6 -0.27 -6.66 9.84
C ALA A 6 -0.53 -6.96 8.35
N ALA A 7 -1.08 -6.02 7.58
CA ALA A 7 -1.29 -6.20 6.15
C ALA A 7 0.04 -6.46 5.40
N LYS A 8 1.08 -5.69 5.75
CA LYS A 8 2.42 -5.89 5.16
C LYS A 8 2.96 -7.29 5.44
N ARG A 9 2.87 -7.77 6.68
CA ARG A 9 3.33 -9.13 7.05
C ARG A 9 2.59 -10.23 6.30
N TYR A 10 1.27 -10.10 6.11
CA TYR A 10 0.50 -11.06 5.32
C TYR A 10 0.90 -11.03 3.85
N ALA A 11 1.12 -9.84 3.29
CA ALA A 11 1.58 -9.68 1.91
C ALA A 11 2.99 -10.26 1.70
N GLU A 12 3.93 -10.02 2.61
CA GLU A 12 5.28 -10.58 2.56
C GLU A 12 5.26 -12.11 2.60
N ALA A 13 4.48 -12.71 3.50
CA ALA A 13 4.33 -14.16 3.57
C ALA A 13 3.70 -14.74 2.29
N ALA A 14 2.64 -14.10 1.78
CA ALA A 14 1.98 -14.49 0.55
C ALA A 14 2.92 -14.39 -0.66
N TYR A 15 3.72 -13.31 -0.73
CA TYR A 15 4.67 -13.10 -1.82
C TYR A 15 5.78 -14.14 -1.84
N LEU A 16 6.33 -14.51 -0.67
CA LEU A 16 7.35 -15.57 -0.59
C LEU A 16 6.82 -16.90 -1.15
N ILE A 17 5.61 -17.29 -0.77
CA ILE A 17 4.97 -18.52 -1.26
C ILE A 17 4.70 -18.43 -2.77
N ALA A 18 4.14 -17.31 -3.25
CA ALA A 18 3.84 -17.11 -4.65
C ALA A 18 5.10 -17.17 -5.52
N ARG A 19 6.21 -16.60 -5.03
CA ARG A 19 7.49 -16.57 -5.71
C ARG A 19 8.17 -17.95 -5.78
N GLU A 20 8.08 -18.74 -4.71
CA GLU A 20 8.59 -20.13 -4.71
C GLU A 20 7.91 -20.97 -5.77
N ASP A 21 6.60 -20.76 -5.98
CA ASP A 21 5.80 -21.50 -6.97
C ASP A 21 5.82 -20.86 -8.36
N GLY A 22 6.38 -19.66 -8.54
CA GLY A 22 6.34 -18.90 -9.80
C GLY A 22 4.92 -18.50 -10.21
N LYS A 23 4.05 -18.19 -9.24
CA LYS A 23 2.62 -17.92 -9.43
C LYS A 23 2.19 -16.51 -9.01
N GLU A 24 3.09 -15.54 -9.06
CA GLU A 24 2.85 -14.18 -8.57
C GLU A 24 1.60 -13.55 -9.23
N ASP A 25 1.43 -13.73 -10.55
CA ASP A 25 0.28 -13.19 -11.29
C ASP A 25 -1.04 -13.86 -10.88
N ALA A 26 -1.02 -15.18 -10.67
CA ALA A 26 -2.19 -15.92 -10.22
C ALA A 26 -2.60 -15.50 -8.79
N TRP A 27 -1.62 -15.30 -7.91
CA TRP A 27 -1.84 -14.77 -6.57
C TRP A 27 -2.40 -13.36 -6.60
N LEU A 28 -1.86 -12.48 -7.46
CA LEU A 28 -2.36 -11.11 -7.60
C LEU A 28 -3.82 -11.08 -8.04
N GLY A 29 -4.20 -11.93 -9.02
CA GLY A 29 -5.60 -12.11 -9.44
C GLY A 29 -6.49 -12.62 -8.32
N GLY A 30 -6.02 -13.61 -7.57
CA GLY A 30 -6.73 -14.15 -6.41
C GLY A 30 -6.91 -13.13 -5.28
N LEU A 31 -5.86 -12.36 -4.96
CA LEU A 31 -5.91 -11.28 -3.98
C LEU A 31 -6.84 -10.14 -4.44
N ALA A 32 -6.94 -9.87 -5.75
CA ALA A 32 -7.90 -8.90 -6.28
C ALA A 32 -9.35 -9.37 -6.04
N SER A 33 -9.64 -10.63 -6.32
CA SER A 33 -10.96 -11.24 -6.04
C SER A 33 -11.30 -11.21 -4.55
N MET A 34 -10.33 -11.58 -3.70
CA MET A 34 -10.47 -11.52 -2.24
C MET A 34 -10.71 -10.08 -1.75
N SER A 35 -9.97 -9.12 -2.29
CA SER A 35 -10.11 -7.70 -1.95
C SER A 35 -11.49 -7.15 -2.36
N ALA A 36 -12.01 -7.56 -3.52
CA ALA A 36 -13.34 -7.17 -3.98
C ALA A 36 -14.43 -7.75 -3.07
N LEU A 37 -14.36 -9.05 -2.73
CA LEU A 37 -15.31 -9.70 -1.82
C LEU A 37 -15.31 -9.06 -0.43
N PHE A 38 -14.14 -8.78 0.13
CA PHE A 38 -14.01 -8.18 1.45
C PHE A 38 -14.28 -6.68 1.47
N GLY A 39 -14.17 -6.00 0.32
CA GLY A 39 -14.47 -4.58 0.15
C GLY A 39 -15.92 -4.27 -0.16
N ASP A 40 -16.70 -5.26 -0.57
CA ASP A 40 -18.12 -5.12 -0.83
C ASP A 40 -18.88 -4.75 0.46
N PRO A 41 -19.70 -3.67 0.47
CA PRO A 41 -20.38 -3.22 1.68
C PRO A 41 -21.29 -4.29 2.30
N ASP A 42 -22.05 -5.02 1.47
CA ASP A 42 -22.98 -6.06 1.93
C ASP A 42 -22.19 -7.27 2.44
N GLY A 43 -21.14 -7.67 1.73
CA GLY A 43 -20.21 -8.71 2.14
C GLY A 43 -19.55 -8.39 3.48
N GLN A 44 -19.07 -7.15 3.67
CA GLN A 44 -18.50 -6.71 4.94
C GLN A 44 -19.52 -6.75 6.07
N ALA A 45 -20.72 -6.24 5.84
CA ALA A 45 -21.79 -6.24 6.85
C ALA A 45 -22.11 -7.68 7.29
N PHE A 46 -22.18 -8.62 6.34
CA PHE A 46 -22.42 -10.03 6.62
C PHE A 46 -21.27 -10.67 7.41
N LEU A 47 -20.03 -10.49 6.95
CA LEU A 47 -18.84 -11.08 7.58
C LEU A 47 -18.58 -10.54 8.99
N GLN A 48 -18.93 -9.27 9.26
CA GLN A 48 -18.74 -8.64 10.55
C GLN A 48 -19.91 -8.84 11.52
N ASN A 49 -21.07 -9.31 11.03
CA ASN A 49 -22.22 -9.55 11.88
C ASN A 49 -21.98 -10.71 12.85
N SER A 50 -22.02 -10.46 14.16
CA SER A 50 -21.79 -11.47 15.17
C SER A 50 -22.91 -12.51 15.27
N ARG A 51 -24.09 -12.22 14.71
CA ARG A 51 -25.25 -13.15 14.70
C ARG A 51 -25.14 -14.19 13.58
N VAL A 52 -24.29 -13.98 12.58
CA VAL A 52 -24.09 -14.93 11.48
C VAL A 52 -23.17 -16.05 11.95
N PRO A 53 -23.57 -17.33 11.79
CA PRO A 53 -22.74 -18.48 12.13
C PRO A 53 -21.39 -18.46 11.38
N PRO A 54 -20.30 -18.91 12.01
CA PRO A 54 -18.99 -18.98 11.34
C PRO A 54 -18.99 -19.83 10.06
N ALA A 55 -19.81 -20.88 10.03
CA ALA A 55 -19.94 -21.75 8.86
C ALA A 55 -20.50 -21.01 7.63
N ASP A 56 -21.51 -20.15 7.82
CA ASP A 56 -22.12 -19.39 6.74
C ASP A 56 -21.16 -18.34 6.19
N LYS A 57 -20.36 -17.74 7.06
CA LYS A 57 -19.29 -16.81 6.67
C LYS A 57 -18.20 -17.51 5.84
N ALA A 58 -17.79 -18.70 6.26
CA ALA A 58 -16.83 -19.51 5.53
C ALA A 58 -17.37 -19.91 4.16
N GLN A 59 -18.64 -20.29 4.08
CA GLN A 59 -19.29 -20.66 2.82
C GLN A 59 -19.40 -19.48 1.86
N LEU A 60 -19.68 -18.25 2.35
CA LEU A 60 -19.64 -17.04 1.52
C LEU A 60 -18.26 -16.82 0.91
N VAL A 61 -17.19 -16.97 1.71
CA VAL A 61 -15.81 -16.81 1.23
C VAL A 61 -15.45 -17.87 0.21
N GLU A 62 -15.83 -19.13 0.43
CA GLU A 62 -15.57 -20.24 -0.49
C GLU A 62 -16.30 -20.06 -1.82
N ASN A 63 -17.56 -19.67 -1.78
CA ASN A 63 -18.35 -19.42 -2.99
C ASN A 63 -17.84 -18.17 -3.75
N GLY A 64 -17.51 -17.12 -3.04
CA GLY A 64 -17.02 -15.85 -3.63
C GLY A 64 -15.60 -15.96 -4.21
N LEU A 65 -14.82 -16.94 -3.76
CA LEU A 65 -13.47 -17.21 -4.23
C LEU A 65 -13.36 -18.55 -5.00
N ALA A 66 -14.45 -19.00 -5.59
CA ALA A 66 -14.44 -20.21 -6.39
C ALA A 66 -13.49 -20.05 -7.59
N GLY A 67 -12.60 -21.03 -7.77
CA GLY A 67 -11.61 -21.02 -8.88
C GLY A 67 -10.33 -20.23 -8.61
N VAL A 68 -10.17 -19.62 -7.43
CA VAL A 68 -8.93 -19.00 -6.99
C VAL A 68 -7.94 -20.06 -6.48
N ASP A 69 -6.64 -19.76 -6.53
CA ASP A 69 -5.61 -20.64 -5.98
C ASP A 69 -5.95 -21.07 -4.54
N PRO A 70 -5.85 -22.36 -4.19
CA PRO A 70 -6.18 -22.86 -2.86
C PRO A 70 -5.45 -22.17 -1.70
N LEU A 71 -4.22 -21.69 -1.93
CA LEU A 71 -3.45 -20.98 -0.92
C LEU A 71 -3.97 -19.58 -0.66
N VAL A 72 -4.49 -18.89 -1.69
CA VAL A 72 -5.18 -17.60 -1.52
C VAL A 72 -6.50 -17.80 -0.77
N LEU A 73 -7.24 -18.88 -1.06
CA LEU A 73 -8.45 -19.24 -0.30
C LEU A 73 -8.11 -19.51 1.18
N ASN A 74 -7.00 -20.20 1.46
CA ASN A 74 -6.54 -20.43 2.83
C ASN A 74 -6.17 -19.12 3.54
N LEU A 75 -5.55 -18.17 2.83
CA LEU A 75 -5.29 -16.84 3.37
C LEU A 75 -6.61 -16.11 3.69
N ALA A 76 -7.61 -16.18 2.81
CA ALA A 76 -8.92 -15.58 3.05
C ALA A 76 -9.61 -16.18 4.29
N ARG A 77 -9.57 -17.50 4.46
CA ARG A 77 -10.08 -18.21 5.66
C ARG A 77 -9.34 -17.77 6.93
N LEU A 78 -8.02 -17.63 6.85
CA LEU A 78 -7.22 -17.15 7.98
C LEU A 78 -7.61 -15.71 8.38
N LEU A 79 -7.78 -14.82 7.40
CA LEU A 79 -8.20 -13.44 7.65
C LEU A 79 -9.62 -13.38 8.25
N LEU A 80 -10.53 -14.23 7.78
CA LEU A 80 -11.86 -14.37 8.35
C LEU A 80 -11.80 -14.83 9.82
N HIS A 81 -11.05 -15.89 10.10
CA HIS A 81 -10.89 -16.43 11.46
C HIS A 81 -10.25 -15.41 12.43
N ARG A 82 -9.36 -14.58 11.92
CA ARG A 82 -8.69 -13.52 12.70
C ARG A 82 -9.46 -12.20 12.77
N ASN A 83 -10.67 -12.12 12.17
CA ASN A 83 -11.46 -10.90 12.04
C ASN A 83 -10.68 -9.75 11.36
N LYS A 84 -9.86 -10.09 10.35
CA LYS A 84 -8.97 -9.17 9.62
C LYS A 84 -9.37 -8.98 8.15
N THR A 85 -10.62 -9.29 7.78
CA THR A 85 -11.13 -9.17 6.40
C THR A 85 -10.98 -7.77 5.83
N ARG A 86 -11.03 -6.72 6.68
CA ARG A 86 -10.79 -5.33 6.28
C ARG A 86 -9.40 -5.06 5.71
N LEU A 87 -8.43 -5.94 5.95
CA LEU A 87 -7.08 -5.80 5.42
C LEU A 87 -6.94 -6.27 3.97
N GLY A 88 -7.97 -6.85 3.35
CA GLY A 88 -7.90 -7.44 2.01
C GLY A 88 -7.31 -6.50 0.96
N LEU A 89 -7.80 -5.26 0.89
CA LEU A 89 -7.28 -4.25 -0.04
C LEU A 89 -5.80 -3.91 0.25
N GLN A 90 -5.47 -3.68 1.51
CA GLN A 90 -4.12 -3.30 1.91
C GLN A 90 -3.11 -4.43 1.68
N ILE A 91 -3.53 -5.69 1.85
CA ILE A 91 -2.71 -6.87 1.55
C ILE A 91 -2.44 -6.96 0.05
N ARG A 92 -3.46 -6.76 -0.79
CA ARG A 92 -3.30 -6.76 -2.25
C ARG A 92 -2.34 -5.65 -2.70
N GLU A 93 -2.50 -4.43 -2.18
CA GLU A 93 -1.64 -3.29 -2.50
C GLU A 93 -0.18 -3.56 -2.09
N ALA A 94 0.04 -4.06 -0.87
CA ALA A 94 1.37 -4.40 -0.39
C ALA A 94 2.02 -5.55 -1.19
N PHE A 95 1.23 -6.53 -1.62
CA PHE A 95 1.69 -7.63 -2.47
C PHE A 95 2.12 -7.12 -3.86
N GLN A 96 1.33 -6.22 -4.47
CA GLN A 96 1.70 -5.57 -5.74
C GLN A 96 3.02 -4.79 -5.61
N GLU A 97 3.20 -4.06 -4.51
CA GLU A 97 4.44 -3.33 -4.26
C GLU A 97 5.66 -4.25 -4.18
N LEU A 98 5.52 -5.43 -3.57
CA LEU A 98 6.60 -6.42 -3.51
C LEU A 98 6.96 -6.99 -4.90
N ILE A 99 5.96 -7.23 -5.75
CA ILE A 99 6.18 -7.60 -7.15
C ILE A 99 6.91 -6.48 -7.89
N ASP A 100 6.44 -5.26 -7.75
CA ASP A 100 7.01 -4.09 -8.44
C ASP A 100 8.46 -3.87 -7.99
N GLU A 101 8.74 -3.97 -6.68
CA GLU A 101 10.10 -3.87 -6.13
C GLU A 101 11.03 -4.95 -6.71
N ALA A 102 10.56 -6.19 -6.81
CA ALA A 102 11.32 -7.28 -7.43
C ALA A 102 11.60 -7.04 -8.92
N ASN A 103 10.71 -6.33 -9.61
CA ASN A 103 10.86 -5.92 -11.00
C ASN A 103 11.64 -4.59 -11.17
N GLY A 104 12.23 -4.05 -10.09
CA GLY A 104 12.99 -2.80 -10.13
C GLY A 104 12.11 -1.55 -10.28
N ILE A 105 10.82 -1.65 -9.98
CA ILE A 105 9.88 -0.53 -9.99
C ILE A 105 9.73 -0.01 -8.56
N SER A 106 10.09 1.25 -8.33
CA SER A 106 9.93 1.92 -7.04
C SER A 106 8.68 2.78 -7.02
N HIS A 107 7.96 2.77 -5.91
CA HIS A 107 6.83 3.66 -5.69
C HIS A 107 7.26 4.89 -4.88
N ALA A 108 6.95 6.08 -5.40
CA ALA A 108 7.21 7.35 -4.72
C ALA A 108 5.91 8.10 -4.48
N THR A 109 5.76 8.67 -3.29
CA THR A 109 4.69 9.63 -2.99
C THR A 109 5.30 11.02 -2.91
N VAL A 110 4.79 11.94 -3.72
CA VAL A 110 5.20 13.35 -3.74
C VAL A 110 4.09 14.20 -3.16
N THR A 111 4.37 14.84 -2.02
CA THR A 111 3.44 15.77 -1.38
C THR A 111 3.86 17.19 -1.71
N SER A 112 2.93 18.01 -2.18
CA SER A 112 3.11 19.43 -2.54
C SER A 112 2.06 20.31 -1.85
N ALA A 113 2.34 21.60 -1.70
CA ALA A 113 1.37 22.55 -1.14
C ALA A 113 0.23 22.88 -2.12
N VAL A 114 0.47 22.70 -3.42
CA VAL A 114 -0.49 22.97 -4.51
C VAL A 114 -0.49 21.80 -5.49
N PRO A 115 -1.57 21.59 -6.28
CA PRO A 115 -1.57 20.58 -7.33
C PRO A 115 -0.40 20.77 -8.29
N LEU A 116 0.31 19.68 -8.61
CA LEU A 116 1.41 19.67 -9.56
C LEU A 116 0.89 19.56 -10.99
N ALA A 117 1.49 20.29 -11.92
CA ALA A 117 1.22 20.13 -13.35
C ALA A 117 1.84 18.83 -13.86
N ALA A 118 1.34 18.30 -14.98
CA ALA A 118 1.83 17.05 -15.56
C ALA A 118 3.34 17.09 -15.90
N ASP A 119 3.82 18.25 -16.36
CA ASP A 119 5.23 18.46 -16.68
C ASP A 119 6.11 18.39 -15.43
N ASP A 120 5.65 18.95 -14.30
CA ASP A 120 6.36 18.90 -13.02
C ASP A 120 6.44 17.45 -12.51
N VAL A 121 5.34 16.70 -12.59
CA VAL A 121 5.31 15.28 -12.21
C VAL A 121 6.28 14.48 -13.08
N SER A 122 6.33 14.75 -14.38
CA SER A 122 7.26 14.10 -15.32
C SER A 122 8.72 14.40 -14.95
N ALA A 123 9.05 15.66 -14.71
CA ALA A 123 10.40 16.08 -14.31
C ALA A 123 10.84 15.46 -12.97
N ILE A 124 9.93 15.39 -12.00
CA ILE A 124 10.17 14.73 -10.70
C ILE A 124 10.42 13.24 -10.93
N THR A 125 9.56 12.57 -11.71
CA THR A 125 9.69 11.15 -12.01
C THR A 125 11.04 10.82 -12.62
N GLN A 126 11.51 11.60 -13.59
CA GLN A 126 12.82 11.41 -14.20
C GLN A 126 13.97 11.56 -13.21
N LYS A 127 13.92 12.59 -12.34
CA LYS A 127 14.93 12.78 -11.29
C LYS A 127 14.95 11.63 -10.30
N LEU A 128 13.79 11.15 -9.89
CA LEU A 128 13.68 10.03 -8.96
C LEU A 128 14.17 8.73 -9.62
N ALA A 129 13.85 8.48 -10.88
CA ALA A 129 14.36 7.34 -11.64
C ALA A 129 15.89 7.35 -11.74
N ALA A 130 16.50 8.52 -11.99
CA ALA A 130 17.95 8.66 -12.00
C ALA A 130 18.58 8.40 -10.63
N MET A 131 17.90 8.74 -9.53
CA MET A 131 18.37 8.50 -8.16
C MET A 131 18.24 7.05 -7.71
N THR A 132 17.21 6.34 -8.15
CA THR A 132 16.93 4.96 -7.76
C THR A 132 17.58 3.93 -8.69
N GLY A 133 18.00 4.37 -9.88
CA GLY A 133 18.56 3.49 -10.91
C GLY A 133 17.51 2.57 -11.58
N GLY A 134 16.21 2.80 -11.36
CA GLY A 134 15.11 2.00 -11.86
C GLY A 134 13.92 2.83 -12.29
N ARG A 135 12.83 2.14 -12.64
CA ARG A 135 11.55 2.80 -12.96
C ARG A 135 10.87 3.29 -11.69
N VAL A 136 10.32 4.50 -11.71
CA VAL A 136 9.58 5.07 -10.58
C VAL A 136 8.15 5.38 -10.97
N VAL A 137 7.20 4.92 -10.16
CA VAL A 137 5.78 5.29 -10.25
C VAL A 137 5.52 6.35 -9.18
N VAL A 138 5.08 7.53 -9.61
CA VAL A 138 4.84 8.68 -8.72
C VAL A 138 3.36 8.86 -8.47
N ALA A 139 2.97 8.85 -7.19
CA ALA A 139 1.67 9.30 -6.72
C ALA A 139 1.81 10.70 -6.12
N THR A 140 0.89 11.60 -6.45
CA THR A 140 0.90 12.98 -5.93
C THR A 140 -0.18 13.17 -4.86
N THR A 141 0.15 13.94 -3.82
CA THR A 141 -0.78 14.33 -2.75
C THR A 141 -0.62 15.82 -2.50
N VAL A 142 -1.72 16.51 -2.25
CA VAL A 142 -1.70 17.94 -1.89
C VAL A 142 -1.89 18.07 -0.39
N ASP A 143 -0.97 18.79 0.26
CA ASP A 143 -1.03 19.15 1.69
C ASP A 143 -0.55 20.59 1.88
N GLU A 144 -1.49 21.50 2.05
CA GLU A 144 -1.22 22.92 2.23
C GLU A 144 -0.40 23.22 3.51
N SER A 145 -0.37 22.28 4.47
CA SER A 145 0.34 22.45 5.74
C SER A 145 1.86 22.52 5.60
N ILE A 146 2.42 22.11 4.46
CA ILE A 146 3.87 22.20 4.19
C ILE A 146 4.31 23.62 3.77
N LEU A 147 3.36 24.53 3.52
CA LEU A 147 3.53 25.93 3.12
C LEU A 147 4.21 26.14 1.76
N GLY A 148 4.84 25.14 1.18
CA GLY A 148 5.56 25.18 -0.10
C GLY A 148 6.69 24.16 -0.16
N GLY A 149 7.25 23.99 -1.35
CA GLY A 149 8.24 22.96 -1.63
C GLY A 149 7.62 21.58 -1.83
N LEU A 150 8.43 20.53 -1.74
CA LEU A 150 8.04 19.15 -1.97
C LEU A 150 8.53 18.25 -0.84
N VAL A 151 7.71 17.29 -0.44
CA VAL A 151 8.11 16.17 0.40
C VAL A 151 7.98 14.90 -0.44
N VAL A 152 9.07 14.17 -0.61
CA VAL A 152 9.11 12.96 -1.43
C VAL A 152 9.42 11.77 -0.53
N ARG A 153 8.58 10.75 -0.60
CA ARG A 153 8.80 9.45 0.06
C ARG A 153 9.00 8.38 -1.01
N ILE A 154 10.10 7.63 -0.91
CA ILE A 154 10.38 6.48 -1.77
C ILE A 154 10.71 5.31 -0.84
N GLY A 155 9.82 4.31 -0.76
CA GLY A 155 9.95 3.26 0.23
C GLY A 155 10.10 3.82 1.64
N ASP A 156 11.19 3.50 2.32
CA ASP A 156 11.49 3.99 3.67
C ASP A 156 12.25 5.33 3.69
N ARG A 157 12.67 5.83 2.53
CA ARG A 157 13.40 7.11 2.42
C ARG A 157 12.43 8.28 2.33
N LEU A 158 12.64 9.29 3.18
CA LEU A 158 11.92 10.56 3.17
C LEU A 158 12.90 11.69 2.80
N ILE A 159 12.57 12.43 1.73
CA ILE A 159 13.29 13.61 1.29
C ILE A 159 12.35 14.80 1.52
N ASP A 160 12.61 15.57 2.57
CA ASP A 160 11.79 16.72 2.94
C ASP A 160 12.47 18.02 2.47
N GLY A 161 11.93 18.59 1.41
CA GLY A 161 12.30 19.90 0.86
C GLY A 161 11.27 21.00 1.16
N SER A 162 10.39 20.80 2.15
CA SER A 162 9.33 21.76 2.46
C SER A 162 9.87 23.05 3.07
N THR A 163 9.19 24.16 2.79
CA THR A 163 9.47 25.46 3.39
C THR A 163 9.28 25.43 4.91
N LYS A 164 8.29 24.64 5.38
CA LYS A 164 8.04 24.44 6.82
C LYS A 164 9.26 23.88 7.55
N SER A 165 9.86 22.80 7.02
CA SER A 165 11.05 22.19 7.64
C SER A 165 12.25 23.11 7.63
N ARG A 166 12.44 23.88 6.54
CA ARG A 166 13.50 24.88 6.46
C ARG A 166 13.32 26.00 7.49
N LEU A 167 12.08 26.49 7.68
CA LEU A 167 11.79 27.51 8.71
C LEU A 167 12.01 26.98 10.13
N VAL A 168 11.62 25.72 10.40
CA VAL A 168 11.86 25.09 11.70
C VAL A 168 13.36 24.94 11.96
N ALA A 169 14.13 24.50 10.97
CA ALA A 169 15.59 24.39 11.08
C ALA A 169 16.24 25.76 11.35
N LEU A 170 15.85 26.80 10.61
CA LEU A 170 16.34 28.18 10.82
C LEU A 170 16.01 28.69 12.22
N LYS A 171 14.77 28.47 12.69
CA LYS A 171 14.34 28.85 14.05
C LYS A 171 15.21 28.19 15.12
N LYS A 172 15.53 26.90 14.96
CA LYS A 172 16.41 26.18 15.89
C LYS A 172 17.83 26.75 15.90
N GLN A 173 18.39 27.04 14.72
CA GLN A 173 19.72 27.69 14.61
C GLN A 173 19.77 29.06 15.30
N LEU A 174 18.75 29.88 15.10
CA LEU A 174 18.65 31.21 15.75
C LEU A 174 18.43 31.11 17.26
N ALA A 175 17.79 30.07 17.74
CA ALA A 175 17.57 29.84 19.16
C ALA A 175 18.80 29.23 19.88
N GLY A 176 19.90 28.97 19.17
CA GLY A 176 21.14 28.42 19.73
C GLY A 176 21.02 26.94 20.16
N VAL A 177 20.01 26.18 19.68
CA VAL A 177 19.85 24.77 19.95
C VAL A 177 20.64 24.00 18.87
N PRO A 178 21.69 23.24 19.23
CA PRO A 178 22.41 22.41 18.25
C PRO A 178 21.46 21.36 17.62
N SER A 179 21.63 21.16 16.32
CA SER A 179 20.88 20.18 15.50
C SER A 179 21.28 18.74 15.78
#